data_226e3e20c7f221066178a73dc72078ac
#
_entry.id   226e3e20c7f221066178a73dc72078ac
#
_cell.length_a   1.000
_cell.length_b   1.000
_cell.length_c   1.000
_cell.angle_alpha   90.00
_cell.angle_beta   90.00
_cell.angle_gamma   90.00
#
_symmetry.space_group_name_H-M   'P 1'
#
loop_
_entity.id
_entity.type
_entity.pdbx_description
1 polymer ?
#
loop_
_entity_poly.entity_id
_entity_poly.type
_entity_poly.pdbx_seq_one_letter_code
_entity_poly.pdbx_strand_id
1 'polypeptide(L)'
;MSAPLVPLGPASAYALYELVEAHMLSTYPDVTVRHTKTQTAFSRKVQFAWVTQPLHKADLGGIQFYLSLPFLLDSPRVVRFSCPSRERYMHQFVLRSPDDFDAELKEWIGLSWAMVGPGRR
;
A
#
# COMPACT_ATOMS: atom_id res chain seq x y z
N MET A 1 11.01 6.82 12.23
CA MET A 1 10.21 5.85 11.49
C MET A 1 10.30 4.49 12.14
N SER A 2 9.23 3.76 12.10
CA SER A 2 9.20 2.42 12.67
C SER A 2 9.59 1.40 11.61
N ALA A 3 9.99 0.20 12.06
CA ALA A 3 10.37 -0.86 11.15
C ALA A 3 9.24 -1.87 11.03
N PRO A 4 8.99 -2.41 9.83
CA PRO A 4 7.95 -3.41 9.65
C PRO A 4 8.32 -4.70 10.38
N LEU A 5 7.30 -5.37 10.93
CA LEU A 5 7.48 -6.67 11.56
C LEU A 5 7.40 -7.80 10.54
N VAL A 6 6.70 -7.56 9.42
CA VAL A 6 6.64 -8.56 8.36
C VAL A 6 8.03 -8.70 7.73
N PRO A 7 8.53 -9.92 7.53
CA PRO A 7 9.86 -10.10 6.93
C PRO A 7 9.79 -9.82 5.43
N LEU A 8 10.27 -8.67 5.01
CA LEU A 8 10.20 -8.26 3.61
C LEU A 8 11.26 -8.92 2.74
N GLY A 9 12.39 -9.35 3.32
CA GLY A 9 13.44 -10.01 2.56
C GLY A 9 14.69 -9.16 2.44
N PRO A 10 15.25 -9.01 1.23
CA PRO A 10 16.50 -8.26 1.05
C PRO A 10 16.37 -6.78 1.43
N ALA A 11 17.51 -6.12 1.62
CA ALA A 11 17.56 -4.71 1.99
C ALA A 11 16.80 -3.83 1.00
N SER A 12 16.78 -4.18 -0.28
CA SER A 12 16.06 -3.40 -1.29
C SER A 12 14.55 -3.36 -1.01
N ALA A 13 14.00 -4.44 -0.46
CA ALA A 13 12.58 -4.47 -0.11
C ALA A 13 12.28 -3.49 1.02
N TYR A 14 13.16 -3.44 2.02
CA TYR A 14 12.98 -2.50 3.13
C TYR A 14 13.14 -1.07 2.67
N ALA A 15 14.06 -0.82 1.71
CA ALA A 15 14.22 0.51 1.15
C ALA A 15 12.96 0.97 0.42
N LEU A 16 12.32 0.06 -0.32
CA LEU A 16 11.05 0.37 -0.97
C LEU A 16 9.97 0.67 0.07
N TYR A 17 9.89 -0.14 1.11
CA TYR A 17 8.93 0.11 2.17
C TYR A 17 9.14 1.50 2.77
N GLU A 18 10.40 1.89 3.00
CA GLU A 18 10.68 3.20 3.58
C GLU A 18 10.20 4.34 2.71
N LEU A 19 10.29 4.18 1.38
CA LEU A 19 9.75 5.18 0.47
C LEU A 19 8.24 5.33 0.65
N VAL A 20 7.54 4.21 0.76
CA VAL A 20 6.10 4.22 0.93
C VAL A 20 5.74 4.88 2.26
N GLU A 21 6.38 4.46 3.34
CA GLU A 21 6.08 5.01 4.67
C GLU A 21 6.36 6.50 4.72
N ALA A 22 7.51 6.93 4.17
CA ALA A 22 7.87 8.34 4.18
C ALA A 22 6.83 9.18 3.43
N HIS A 23 6.37 8.69 2.28
CA HIS A 23 5.34 9.39 1.53
C HIS A 23 4.04 9.50 2.34
N MET A 24 3.62 8.39 2.95
CA MET A 24 2.39 8.38 3.73
C MET A 24 2.46 9.37 4.90
N LEU A 25 3.55 9.31 5.67
CA LEU A 25 3.67 10.14 6.85
C LEU A 25 3.83 11.61 6.52
N SER A 26 4.51 11.94 5.40
CA SER A 26 4.73 13.34 5.03
C SER A 26 3.52 13.95 4.31
N THR A 27 2.71 13.13 3.64
CA THR A 27 1.60 13.63 2.84
C THR A 27 0.28 13.63 3.61
N TYR A 28 0.07 12.63 4.49
CA TYR A 28 -1.22 12.45 5.17
C TYR A 28 -1.02 12.55 6.68
N PRO A 29 -1.33 13.73 7.27
CA PRO A 29 -0.99 13.99 8.67
C PRO A 29 -1.72 13.11 9.69
N ASP A 30 -2.87 12.59 9.34
CA ASP A 30 -3.63 11.75 10.26
C ASP A 30 -3.60 10.27 9.91
N VAL A 31 -2.60 9.85 9.11
CA VAL A 31 -2.42 8.43 8.82
C VAL A 31 -1.84 7.73 10.05
N THR A 32 -2.35 6.52 10.32
CA THR A 32 -1.77 5.65 11.34
C THR A 32 -1.10 4.47 10.67
N VAL A 33 0.05 4.08 11.19
CA VAL A 33 0.81 2.94 10.67
C VAL A 33 0.80 1.84 11.73
N ARG A 34 0.38 0.65 11.32
CA ARG A 34 0.33 -0.48 12.24
C ARG A 34 1.10 -1.66 11.66
N HIS A 35 2.08 -2.13 12.42
CA HIS A 35 2.90 -3.26 12.01
C HIS A 35 2.40 -4.54 12.65
N THR A 36 2.21 -5.58 11.82
CA THR A 36 1.93 -6.92 12.29
C THR A 36 2.91 -7.87 11.62
N LYS A 37 2.89 -9.14 12.01
CA LYS A 37 3.81 -10.12 11.44
C LYS A 37 3.50 -10.44 9.98
N THR A 38 2.29 -10.13 9.51
CA THR A 38 1.87 -10.46 8.16
C THR A 38 1.78 -9.26 7.24
N GLN A 39 1.69 -8.05 7.80
CA GLN A 39 1.53 -6.85 6.99
C GLN A 39 1.84 -5.60 7.78
N THR A 40 2.08 -4.50 7.06
CA THR A 40 2.07 -3.16 7.63
C THR A 40 0.88 -2.44 7.01
N ALA A 41 -0.01 -1.94 7.85
CA ALA A 41 -1.24 -1.32 7.40
C ALA A 41 -1.21 0.20 7.62
N PHE A 42 -1.76 0.91 6.65
CA PHE A 42 -1.93 2.37 6.70
C PHE A 42 -3.41 2.65 6.80
N SER A 43 -3.80 3.43 7.80
CA SER A 43 -5.22 3.67 8.07
C SER A 43 -5.49 5.15 8.29
N ARG A 44 -6.70 5.54 7.92
CA ARG A 44 -7.29 6.82 8.26
C ARG A 44 -8.65 6.47 8.82
N LYS A 45 -8.68 6.05 10.09
CA LYS A 45 -9.81 5.44 10.74
C LYS A 45 -10.06 4.03 10.20
N VAL A 46 -10.08 3.86 8.89
CA VAL A 46 -10.23 2.58 8.21
C VAL A 46 -8.96 2.31 7.44
N GLN A 47 -8.54 1.04 7.40
CA GLN A 47 -7.37 0.64 6.65
C GLN A 47 -7.64 0.83 5.15
N PHE A 48 -6.76 1.58 4.49
CA PHE A 48 -6.93 1.85 3.05
C PHE A 48 -5.77 1.34 2.21
N ALA A 49 -4.63 1.02 2.82
CA ALA A 49 -3.47 0.51 2.11
C ALA A 49 -2.65 -0.37 3.03
N TRP A 50 -1.92 -1.33 2.45
CA TRP A 50 -1.02 -2.14 3.26
C TRP A 50 0.07 -2.76 2.39
N VAL A 51 1.15 -3.21 3.06
CA VAL A 51 2.33 -3.78 2.44
C VAL A 51 2.56 -5.16 3.01
N THR A 52 2.89 -6.12 2.14
CA THR A 52 3.25 -7.47 2.56
C THR A 52 4.53 -7.89 1.83
N GLN A 53 5.08 -9.02 2.25
CA GLN A 53 6.25 -9.59 1.59
C GLN A 53 5.82 -10.15 0.22
N PRO A 54 6.77 -10.27 -0.72
CA PRO A 54 6.46 -10.87 -2.02
C PRO A 54 6.01 -12.33 -1.89
N LEU A 55 5.09 -12.73 -2.76
CA LEU A 55 4.57 -14.09 -2.78
C LEU A 55 5.40 -15.02 -3.66
N HIS A 56 6.14 -14.46 -4.62
CA HIS A 56 6.91 -15.24 -5.60
C HIS A 56 8.38 -14.90 -5.52
N LYS A 57 9.23 -15.90 -5.74
CA LYS A 57 10.67 -15.71 -5.73
C LYS A 57 11.13 -14.65 -6.74
N ALA A 58 10.42 -14.55 -7.87
CA ALA A 58 10.78 -13.58 -8.89
C ALA A 58 10.66 -12.14 -8.40
N ASP A 59 9.88 -11.91 -7.34
CA ASP A 59 9.65 -10.57 -6.82
C ASP A 59 10.46 -10.27 -5.57
N LEU A 60 11.40 -11.15 -5.21
CA LEU A 60 12.27 -10.89 -4.07
C LEU A 60 13.05 -9.60 -4.30
N GLY A 61 13.15 -8.79 -3.26
CA GLY A 61 13.74 -7.47 -3.37
C GLY A 61 12.71 -6.39 -3.55
N GLY A 62 11.47 -6.77 -3.89
CA GLY A 62 10.35 -5.86 -3.99
C GLY A 62 9.37 -6.06 -2.84
N ILE A 63 8.23 -5.41 -2.93
CA ILE A 63 7.16 -5.55 -1.93
C ILE A 63 5.83 -5.62 -2.65
N GLN A 64 4.84 -6.21 -1.98
CA GLN A 64 3.48 -6.16 -2.46
C GLN A 64 2.76 -5.01 -1.79
N PHE A 65 2.08 -4.19 -2.58
CA PHE A 65 1.38 -3.01 -2.10
C PHE A 65 -0.09 -3.16 -2.44
N TYR A 66 -0.94 -2.99 -1.44
CA TYR A 66 -2.39 -3.13 -1.61
C TYR A 66 -3.06 -1.78 -1.37
N LEU A 67 -4.10 -1.52 -2.14
CA LEU A 67 -4.79 -0.23 -2.09
C LEU A 67 -6.28 -0.42 -2.30
N SER A 68 -7.10 0.16 -1.43
CA SER A 68 -8.55 0.13 -1.58
C SER A 68 -9.01 1.38 -2.31
N LEU A 69 -9.87 1.20 -3.31
CA LEU A 69 -10.43 2.30 -4.09
C LEU A 69 -11.93 2.12 -4.21
N PRO A 70 -12.69 3.20 -4.45
CA PRO A 70 -14.15 3.09 -4.60
C PRO A 70 -14.58 2.58 -5.97
N PHE A 71 -13.64 2.23 -6.82
CA PHE A 71 -13.91 1.73 -8.17
C PHE A 71 -12.84 0.72 -8.54
N LEU A 72 -13.14 -0.09 -9.56
CA LEU A 72 -12.16 -1.04 -10.09
C LEU A 72 -11.25 -0.30 -11.05
N LEU A 73 -9.95 -0.35 -10.76
CA LEU A 73 -8.94 0.34 -11.56
C LEU A 73 -8.61 -0.47 -12.80
N ASP A 74 -8.72 0.15 -13.96
CA ASP A 74 -8.39 -0.49 -15.24
C ASP A 74 -6.94 -0.14 -15.59
N SER A 75 -6.01 -0.96 -15.11
CA SER A 75 -4.59 -0.74 -15.35
C SER A 75 -3.85 -2.06 -15.35
N PRO A 76 -2.88 -2.24 -16.27
CA PRO A 76 -2.08 -3.46 -16.29
C PRO A 76 -1.17 -3.57 -15.06
N ARG A 77 -1.02 -2.51 -14.28
CA ARG A 77 -0.24 -2.56 -13.06
C ARG A 77 -0.93 -3.33 -11.95
N VAL A 78 -2.24 -3.51 -12.04
CA VAL A 78 -3.00 -4.27 -11.05
C VAL A 78 -2.81 -5.75 -11.34
N VAL A 79 -2.13 -6.46 -10.43
CA VAL A 79 -1.86 -7.88 -10.64
C VAL A 79 -2.99 -8.76 -10.11
N ARG A 80 -3.80 -8.22 -9.21
CA ARG A 80 -4.95 -8.94 -8.65
C ARG A 80 -5.89 -7.93 -8.01
N PHE A 81 -7.17 -8.26 -8.02
CA PHE A 81 -8.15 -7.41 -7.35
C PHE A 81 -9.21 -8.26 -6.67
N SER A 82 -9.93 -7.65 -5.73
CA SER A 82 -11.09 -8.26 -5.12
C SER A 82 -12.02 -7.15 -4.67
N CYS A 83 -13.27 -7.52 -4.36
CA CYS A 83 -14.25 -6.55 -3.90
C CYS A 83 -14.82 -7.07 -2.58
N PRO A 84 -14.11 -6.82 -1.45
CA PRO A 84 -14.56 -7.34 -0.15
C PRO A 84 -15.87 -6.76 0.33
N SER A 85 -16.24 -5.57 -0.16
CA SER A 85 -17.52 -4.98 0.20
C SER A 85 -17.94 -4.03 -0.91
N ARG A 86 -19.18 -3.55 -0.82
CA ARG A 86 -19.73 -2.66 -1.83
C ARG A 86 -18.87 -1.39 -1.94
N GLU A 87 -18.55 -1.00 -3.18
CA GLU A 87 -17.80 0.22 -3.46
C GLU A 87 -16.43 0.24 -2.81
N ARG A 88 -15.90 -0.94 -2.56
CA ARG A 88 -14.59 -1.04 -1.97
C ARG A 88 -13.80 -2.12 -2.68
N TYR A 89 -12.95 -1.69 -3.60
CA TYR A 89 -12.17 -2.58 -4.46
C TYR A 89 -10.74 -2.61 -3.99
N MET A 90 -10.24 -3.78 -3.63
CA MET A 90 -8.87 -3.96 -3.20
C MET A 90 -8.03 -4.30 -4.42
N HIS A 91 -6.93 -3.58 -4.58
CA HIS A 91 -6.00 -3.76 -5.69
C HIS A 91 -4.65 -4.16 -5.17
N GLN A 92 -4.00 -5.10 -5.86
CA GLN A 92 -2.67 -5.55 -5.51
C GLN A 92 -1.68 -5.14 -6.59
N PHE A 93 -0.59 -4.52 -6.15
CA PHE A 93 0.51 -4.10 -7.01
C PHE A 93 1.79 -4.76 -6.52
N VAL A 94 2.74 -4.98 -7.43
CA VAL A 94 4.07 -5.42 -7.06
C VAL A 94 5.03 -4.28 -7.36
N LEU A 95 5.74 -3.81 -6.33
CA LEU A 95 6.74 -2.76 -6.49
C LEU A 95 8.11 -3.42 -6.46
N ARG A 96 8.82 -3.34 -7.57
CA ARG A 96 10.11 -4.03 -7.72
C ARG A 96 11.29 -3.07 -7.61
N SER A 97 11.06 -1.79 -7.82
CA SER A 97 12.11 -0.78 -7.75
C SER A 97 11.53 0.54 -7.31
N PRO A 98 12.37 1.51 -6.87
CA PRO A 98 11.85 2.83 -6.49
C PRO A 98 11.04 3.51 -7.59
N ASP A 99 11.37 3.24 -8.86
CA ASP A 99 10.65 3.85 -9.98
C ASP A 99 9.19 3.40 -10.05
N ASP A 100 8.88 2.25 -9.47
CA ASP A 100 7.50 1.75 -9.44
C ASP A 100 6.62 2.55 -8.48
N PHE A 101 7.23 3.23 -7.52
CA PHE A 101 6.49 4.09 -6.59
C PHE A 101 6.48 5.50 -7.17
N ASP A 102 5.72 5.68 -8.23
CA ASP A 102 5.73 6.86 -9.06
C ASP A 102 4.53 7.78 -8.80
N ALA A 103 4.44 8.84 -9.61
CA ALA A 103 3.39 9.84 -9.45
C ALA A 103 2.01 9.24 -9.66
N GLU A 104 1.87 8.30 -10.59
CA GLU A 104 0.58 7.66 -10.85
C GLU A 104 0.09 6.90 -9.63
N LEU A 105 0.97 6.10 -9.04
CA LEU A 105 0.60 5.32 -7.85
C LEU A 105 0.27 6.26 -6.69
N LYS A 106 1.03 7.34 -6.54
CA LYS A 106 0.77 8.32 -5.48
C LYS A 106 -0.57 9.00 -5.66
N GLU A 107 -0.98 9.23 -6.90
CA GLU A 107 -2.29 9.80 -7.18
C GLU A 107 -3.40 8.82 -6.76
N TRP A 108 -3.23 7.53 -7.05
CA TRP A 108 -4.20 6.53 -6.64
C TRP A 108 -4.28 6.43 -5.13
N ILE A 109 -3.14 6.56 -4.44
CA ILE A 109 -3.13 6.58 -2.97
C ILE A 109 -3.96 7.76 -2.46
N GLY A 110 -3.84 8.92 -3.10
CA GLY A 110 -4.64 10.08 -2.73
C GLY A 110 -6.14 9.84 -2.89
N LEU A 111 -6.52 9.13 -3.95
CA LEU A 111 -7.94 8.80 -4.15
C LEU A 111 -8.43 7.84 -3.08
N SER A 112 -7.58 6.89 -2.68
CA SER A 112 -7.92 5.95 -1.61
C SER A 112 -8.08 6.68 -0.28
N TRP A 113 -7.16 7.58 0.02
CA TRP A 113 -7.22 8.41 1.23
C TRP A 113 -8.52 9.20 1.28
N ALA A 114 -8.90 9.81 0.15
CA ALA A 114 -10.12 10.61 0.07
C ALA A 114 -11.37 9.74 0.25
N MET A 115 -11.32 8.50 -0.23
CA MET A 115 -12.45 7.58 -0.11
C MET A 115 -12.83 7.32 1.34
N VAL A 116 -11.82 7.11 2.21
CA VAL A 116 -12.11 6.77 3.60
C VAL A 116 -12.52 8.01 4.41
N GLY A 117 -12.23 9.21 3.89
CA GLY A 117 -12.66 10.45 4.52
C GLY A 117 -12.06 10.67 5.88
N PRO A 118 -12.39 11.79 6.51
CA PRO A 118 -11.85 12.12 7.83
C PRO A 118 -12.52 11.35 8.95
N GLY A 119 -13.05 10.22 8.69
CA GLY A 119 -13.67 9.36 9.67
C GLY A 119 -15.05 9.81 10.02
N ARG A 120 -15.93 9.92 9.19
CA ARG A 120 -17.19 10.26 9.46
C ARG A 120 -18.07 9.36 10.00
N ARG A 121 -18.59 9.47 10.28
CA ARG A 121 -19.27 8.88 10.83
C ARG A 121 -19.88 8.33 10.78
#